data_bed38ae39b3fe91680a4e04f69aff1bb
#
_entry.id   bed38ae39b3fe91680a4e04f69aff1bb
#
_cell.length_a   1.000
_cell.length_b   1.000
_cell.length_c   1.000
_cell.angle_alpha   90.00
_cell.angle_beta   90.00
_cell.angle_gamma   90.00
#
_symmetry.space_group_name_H-M   'P 1'
#
loop_
_entity.id
_entity.type
_entity.pdbx_description
1 polymer ?
#
loop_
_entity_poly.entity_id
_entity_poly.type
_entity_poly.pdbx_seq_one_letter_code
_entity_poly.pdbx_strand_id
1 'polypeptide(L)'
;MNIRIKMGRLCVCLLAMVVCADLHAMMEADKFIGAWRLVSAEFRAEDGAIAESPYGPEPQGLLMYDAHGSMAAQLAQKGRTPFAIADRMAGTTDEIKAAFESYQAYYGRYKIDEREHVVTHTVTQSLLPNWIGTEQRRQYKFKNGKLILRTPPILIGGRRLTGELVWEKIKLGQE
;
A
#
# COMPACT_ATOMS: atom_id res chain seq x y z
N MET A 1 -17.78 -14.58 55.77
CA MET A 1 -18.23 -13.22 55.44
C MET A 1 -17.11 -12.54 54.68
N ASN A 2 -17.33 -11.98 53.54
CA ASN A 2 -16.41 -11.26 52.64
C ASN A 2 -15.72 -12.03 51.49
N ILE A 3 -16.51 -12.57 50.56
CA ILE A 3 -16.01 -13.01 49.24
C ILE A 3 -16.59 -12.15 48.05
N ARG A 4 -17.38 -11.11 48.32
CA ARG A 4 -18.09 -10.36 47.26
C ARG A 4 -17.36 -9.13 46.64
N ILE A 5 -16.17 -8.75 47.13
CA ILE A 5 -15.53 -7.49 46.68
C ILE A 5 -14.42 -7.69 45.63
N LYS A 6 -13.93 -8.91 45.38
CA LYS A 6 -12.82 -9.12 44.42
C LYS A 6 -13.25 -9.34 42.97
N MET A 7 -14.50 -9.72 42.70
CA MET A 7 -14.95 -9.97 41.30
C MET A 7 -15.25 -8.68 40.52
N GLY A 8 -15.68 -7.60 41.18
CA GLY A 8 -15.98 -6.33 40.46
C GLY A 8 -14.76 -5.60 39.94
N ARG A 9 -13.60 -5.69 40.60
CA ARG A 9 -12.37 -5.01 40.16
C ARG A 9 -11.70 -5.71 38.98
N LEU A 10 -11.82 -7.02 38.85
CA LEU A 10 -11.25 -7.79 37.75
C LEU A 10 -12.03 -7.56 36.43
N CYS A 11 -13.37 -7.48 36.50
CA CYS A 11 -14.20 -7.17 35.33
C CYS A 11 -14.00 -5.76 34.80
N VAL A 12 -13.83 -4.76 35.67
CA VAL A 12 -13.61 -3.37 35.23
C VAL A 12 -12.25 -3.21 34.54
N CYS A 13 -11.20 -3.91 35.03
CA CYS A 13 -9.88 -3.86 34.38
C CYS A 13 -9.85 -4.56 33.01
N LEU A 14 -10.58 -5.67 32.84
CA LEU A 14 -10.70 -6.36 31.56
C LEU A 14 -11.48 -5.50 30.53
N LEU A 15 -12.58 -4.88 30.96
CA LEU A 15 -13.38 -4.02 30.08
C LEU A 15 -12.58 -2.76 29.65
N ALA A 16 -11.81 -2.17 30.56
CA ALA A 16 -10.96 -1.02 30.26
C ALA A 16 -9.82 -1.38 29.28
N MET A 17 -9.24 -2.58 29.37
CA MET A 17 -8.20 -3.01 28.44
C MET A 17 -8.74 -3.26 27.02
N VAL A 18 -9.95 -3.80 26.88
CA VAL A 18 -10.59 -4.00 25.57
C VAL A 18 -10.93 -2.66 24.94
N VAL A 19 -11.51 -1.73 25.67
CA VAL A 19 -11.84 -0.38 25.15
C VAL A 19 -10.58 0.40 24.74
N CYS A 20 -9.49 0.29 25.50
CA CYS A 20 -8.23 0.94 25.12
C CYS A 20 -7.59 0.33 23.88
N ALA A 21 -7.70 -1.00 23.67
CA ALA A 21 -7.18 -1.66 22.48
C ALA A 21 -7.97 -1.24 21.23
N ASP A 22 -9.29 -1.19 21.31
CA ASP A 22 -10.15 -0.75 20.18
C ASP A 22 -9.92 0.72 19.83
N LEU A 23 -9.73 1.59 20.81
CA LEU A 23 -9.44 3.00 20.57
C LEU A 23 -8.07 3.20 19.94
N HIS A 24 -7.07 2.39 20.32
CA HIS A 24 -5.74 2.44 19.72
C HIS A 24 -5.77 1.97 18.26
N ALA A 25 -6.51 0.90 17.97
CA ALA A 25 -6.73 0.39 16.62
C ALA A 25 -7.40 1.43 15.70
N MET A 26 -8.40 2.15 16.17
CA MET A 26 -8.99 3.25 15.42
C MET A 26 -7.99 4.37 15.13
N MET A 27 -7.12 4.71 16.07
CA MET A 27 -6.08 5.74 15.88
C MET A 27 -4.99 5.33 14.87
N GLU A 28 -4.63 4.05 14.78
CA GLU A 28 -3.64 3.57 13.82
C GLU A 28 -4.23 3.55 12.39
N ALA A 29 -5.47 3.06 12.23
CA ALA A 29 -6.18 3.06 10.97
C ALA A 29 -6.34 4.49 10.40
N ASP A 30 -6.61 5.46 11.24
CA ASP A 30 -6.78 6.88 10.84
C ASP A 30 -5.51 7.47 10.22
N LYS A 31 -4.33 6.98 10.59
CA LYS A 31 -3.07 7.42 10.00
C LYS A 31 -2.98 7.11 8.52
N PHE A 32 -3.59 5.99 8.07
CA PHE A 32 -3.61 5.61 6.66
C PHE A 32 -4.49 6.52 5.82
N ILE A 33 -5.62 6.99 6.36
CA ILE A 33 -6.65 7.73 5.61
C ILE A 33 -6.06 8.96 4.93
N GLY A 34 -6.31 9.08 3.63
CA GLY A 34 -5.92 10.20 2.78
C GLY A 34 -5.19 9.78 1.52
N ALA A 35 -4.63 10.76 0.83
CA ALA A 35 -3.84 10.58 -0.38
C ALA A 35 -2.34 10.69 -0.06
N TRP A 36 -1.55 9.84 -0.70
CA TRP A 36 -0.13 9.69 -0.49
C TRP A 36 0.61 9.75 -1.83
N ARG A 37 1.62 10.59 -1.93
CA ARG A 37 2.52 10.69 -3.07
C ARG A 37 3.71 9.75 -2.88
N LEU A 38 4.10 9.02 -3.92
CA LEU A 38 5.31 8.20 -3.91
C LEU A 38 6.56 9.09 -3.85
N VAL A 39 7.46 8.78 -2.93
CA VAL A 39 8.76 9.45 -2.76
C VAL A 39 9.88 8.60 -3.37
N SER A 40 9.85 7.30 -3.12
CA SER A 40 10.83 6.35 -3.67
C SER A 40 10.26 4.94 -3.74
N ALA A 41 10.80 4.13 -4.65
CA ALA A 41 10.52 2.71 -4.77
C ALA A 41 11.84 1.97 -5.02
N GLU A 42 12.38 1.32 -3.99
CA GLU A 42 13.59 0.52 -4.05
C GLU A 42 13.21 -0.97 -4.11
N PHE A 43 13.90 -1.72 -4.97
CA PHE A 43 13.73 -3.16 -5.10
C PHE A 43 15.03 -3.88 -4.79
N ARG A 44 14.91 -5.01 -4.08
CA ARG A 44 16.06 -5.86 -3.73
C ARG A 44 15.79 -7.31 -4.10
N ALA A 45 16.82 -7.96 -4.62
CA ALA A 45 16.84 -9.39 -4.83
C ALA A 45 16.98 -10.16 -3.49
N GLU A 46 16.81 -11.47 -3.51
CA GLU A 46 16.91 -12.32 -2.31
C GLU A 46 18.29 -12.28 -1.64
N ASP A 47 19.36 -12.04 -2.42
CA ASP A 47 20.73 -11.84 -1.93
C ASP A 47 20.98 -10.44 -1.33
N GLY A 48 19.96 -9.57 -1.33
CA GLY A 48 20.03 -8.20 -0.81
C GLY A 48 20.55 -7.17 -1.83
N ALA A 49 20.98 -7.58 -3.02
CA ALA A 49 21.44 -6.66 -4.06
C ALA A 49 20.30 -5.75 -4.53
N ILE A 50 20.62 -4.46 -4.74
CA ILE A 50 19.66 -3.50 -5.31
C ILE A 50 19.37 -3.92 -6.75
N ALA A 51 18.09 -4.03 -7.08
CA ALA A 51 17.60 -4.30 -8.41
C ALA A 51 17.06 -3.02 -9.05
N GLU A 52 17.06 -2.96 -10.37
CA GLU A 52 16.42 -1.88 -11.09
C GLU A 52 14.92 -1.85 -10.77
N SER A 53 14.42 -0.67 -10.46
CA SER A 53 13.00 -0.47 -10.18
C SER A 53 12.19 -0.56 -11.48
N PRO A 54 11.08 -1.31 -11.52
CA PRO A 54 10.18 -1.33 -12.68
C PRO A 54 9.56 0.04 -12.98
N TYR A 55 9.64 0.97 -12.02
CA TYR A 55 9.14 2.35 -12.16
C TYR A 55 10.26 3.36 -12.43
N GLY A 56 11.46 2.90 -12.80
CA GLY A 56 12.61 3.75 -13.09
C GLY A 56 13.21 4.45 -11.86
N PRO A 57 14.20 5.35 -12.08
CA PRO A 57 14.93 6.03 -11.01
C PRO A 57 14.10 7.14 -10.32
N GLU A 58 13.13 7.72 -11.03
CA GLU A 58 12.25 8.75 -10.51
C GLU A 58 10.77 8.28 -10.57
N PRO A 59 10.37 7.33 -9.71
CA PRO A 59 9.04 6.77 -9.75
C PRO A 59 8.00 7.82 -9.36
N GLN A 60 6.86 7.79 -10.04
CA GLN A 60 5.69 8.58 -9.68
C GLN A 60 4.59 7.66 -9.14
N GLY A 61 3.76 8.14 -8.23
CA GLY A 61 2.67 7.32 -7.73
C GLY A 61 1.72 8.07 -6.83
N LEU A 62 0.50 7.55 -6.79
CA LEU A 62 -0.56 7.98 -5.91
C LEU A 62 -1.15 6.75 -5.22
N LEU A 63 -1.24 6.80 -3.89
CA LEU A 63 -1.91 5.80 -3.07
C LEU A 63 -2.99 6.51 -2.27
N MET A 64 -4.18 5.97 -2.28
CA MET A 64 -5.32 6.51 -1.55
C MET A 64 -5.94 5.44 -0.65
N TYR A 65 -6.27 5.86 0.57
CA TYR A 65 -7.05 5.08 1.52
C TYR A 65 -8.22 5.93 2.01
N ASP A 66 -9.44 5.41 1.94
CA ASP A 66 -10.61 6.10 2.50
C ASP A 66 -10.99 5.56 3.89
N ALA A 67 -11.85 6.29 4.59
CA ALA A 67 -12.32 5.90 5.92
C ALA A 67 -13.27 4.68 5.91
N HIS A 68 -13.72 4.24 4.73
CA HIS A 68 -14.65 3.13 4.57
C HIS A 68 -13.97 1.83 4.14
N GLY A 69 -12.62 1.80 4.15
CA GLY A 69 -11.82 0.64 3.81
C GLY A 69 -11.61 0.43 2.32
N SER A 70 -11.83 1.45 1.47
CA SER A 70 -11.48 1.40 0.06
C SER A 70 -10.07 1.94 -0.17
N MET A 71 -9.40 1.43 -1.18
CA MET A 71 -8.07 1.88 -1.56
C MET A 71 -7.88 1.90 -3.08
N ALA A 72 -6.96 2.75 -3.54
CA ALA A 72 -6.46 2.74 -4.90
C ALA A 72 -4.96 3.05 -4.91
N ALA A 73 -4.21 2.37 -5.77
CA ALA A 73 -2.77 2.58 -5.95
C ALA A 73 -2.43 2.69 -7.42
N GLN A 74 -1.61 3.69 -7.75
CA GLN A 74 -1.09 3.92 -9.08
C GLN A 74 0.40 4.22 -8.97
N LEU A 75 1.19 3.55 -9.80
CA LEU A 75 2.64 3.73 -9.89
C LEU A 75 3.03 3.85 -11.37
N ALA A 76 3.95 4.74 -11.67
CA ALA A 76 4.36 5.04 -13.03
C ALA A 76 5.85 5.35 -13.11
N GLN A 77 6.44 5.09 -14.25
CA GLN A 77 7.70 5.72 -14.64
C GLN A 77 7.45 7.20 -14.97
N LYS A 78 8.40 8.05 -14.63
CA LYS A 78 8.41 9.44 -15.10
C LYS A 78 8.74 9.49 -16.59
N GLY A 79 8.11 10.42 -17.32
CA GLY A 79 8.45 10.66 -18.73
C GLY A 79 7.96 9.56 -19.69
N ARG A 80 6.82 8.93 -19.39
CA ARG A 80 6.19 7.95 -20.29
C ARG A 80 5.93 8.58 -21.67
N THR A 81 6.34 7.87 -22.72
CA THR A 81 6.15 8.33 -24.10
C THR A 81 4.68 8.29 -24.51
N PRO A 82 4.10 9.38 -25.03
CA PRO A 82 2.76 9.36 -25.61
C PRO A 82 2.69 8.45 -26.84
N PHE A 83 1.51 7.92 -27.13
CA PHE A 83 1.25 7.26 -28.41
C PHE A 83 1.36 8.25 -29.57
N ALA A 84 1.84 7.79 -30.72
CA ALA A 84 1.95 8.61 -31.91
C ALA A 84 0.57 9.13 -32.39
N ILE A 85 -0.49 8.35 -32.14
CA ILE A 85 -1.88 8.69 -32.43
C ILE A 85 -2.64 8.82 -31.11
N ALA A 86 -3.39 9.92 -30.95
CA ALA A 86 -4.20 10.15 -29.75
C ALA A 86 -5.49 9.29 -29.67
N ASP A 87 -5.50 8.16 -30.35
CA ASP A 87 -6.54 7.14 -30.25
C ASP A 87 -6.07 6.02 -29.31
N ARG A 88 -6.76 5.85 -28.21
CA ARG A 88 -6.48 4.85 -27.20
C ARG A 88 -6.37 3.41 -27.74
N MET A 89 -7.08 3.10 -28.84
CA MET A 89 -7.14 1.75 -29.43
C MET A 89 -6.22 1.57 -30.62
N ALA A 90 -5.52 2.63 -31.07
CA ALA A 90 -4.68 2.62 -32.26
C ALA A 90 -3.16 2.62 -31.97
N GLY A 91 -2.77 2.33 -30.73
CA GLY A 91 -1.35 2.18 -30.38
C GLY A 91 -0.73 0.96 -31.08
N THR A 92 0.52 1.09 -31.50
CA THR A 92 1.31 -0.06 -31.96
C THR A 92 1.55 -1.06 -30.81
N THR A 93 1.91 -2.30 -31.14
CA THR A 93 2.23 -3.31 -30.13
C THR A 93 3.32 -2.83 -29.15
N ASP A 94 4.36 -2.16 -29.65
CA ASP A 94 5.47 -1.67 -28.83
C ASP A 94 5.03 -0.52 -27.91
N GLU A 95 4.20 0.41 -28.41
CA GLU A 95 3.63 1.48 -27.58
C GLU A 95 2.73 0.94 -26.47
N ILE A 96 1.86 -0.03 -26.79
CA ILE A 96 0.98 -0.68 -25.82
C ILE A 96 1.81 -1.42 -24.77
N LYS A 97 2.83 -2.17 -25.19
CA LYS A 97 3.73 -2.89 -24.29
C LYS A 97 4.47 -1.91 -23.37
N ALA A 98 5.07 -0.86 -23.90
CA ALA A 98 5.77 0.15 -23.12
C ALA A 98 4.82 0.86 -22.13
N ALA A 99 3.60 1.19 -22.56
CA ALA A 99 2.59 1.79 -21.69
C ALA A 99 2.17 0.87 -20.55
N PHE A 100 2.04 -0.45 -20.80
CA PHE A 100 1.71 -1.44 -19.80
C PHE A 100 2.87 -1.65 -18.80
N GLU A 101 4.09 -1.83 -19.28
CA GLU A 101 5.27 -2.13 -18.45
C GLU A 101 5.67 -0.95 -17.56
N SER A 102 5.38 0.28 -18.01
CA SER A 102 5.74 1.52 -17.29
C SER A 102 4.67 2.01 -16.30
N TYR A 103 3.59 1.27 -16.10
CA TYR A 103 2.48 1.68 -15.25
C TYR A 103 1.88 0.50 -14.50
N GLN A 104 1.54 0.71 -13.24
CA GLN A 104 0.79 -0.24 -12.42
C GLN A 104 -0.39 0.50 -11.79
N ALA A 105 -1.59 -0.05 -11.91
CA ALA A 105 -2.79 0.48 -11.26
C ALA A 105 -3.66 -0.66 -10.73
N TYR A 106 -4.18 -0.48 -9.53
CA TYR A 106 -5.20 -1.36 -8.96
C TYR A 106 -6.01 -0.61 -7.90
N TYR A 107 -7.20 -1.10 -7.65
CA TYR A 107 -8.04 -0.64 -6.55
C TYR A 107 -8.79 -1.80 -5.89
N GLY A 108 -9.29 -1.56 -4.70
CA GLY A 108 -10.03 -2.55 -3.95
C GLY A 108 -10.32 -2.11 -2.53
N ARG A 109 -10.24 -3.07 -1.63
CA ARG A 109 -10.45 -2.87 -0.20
C ARG A 109 -9.14 -3.01 0.55
N TYR A 110 -9.05 -2.42 1.75
CA TYR A 110 -7.91 -2.66 2.62
C TYR A 110 -8.33 -3.03 4.04
N LYS A 111 -7.45 -3.77 4.72
CA LYS A 111 -7.53 -4.07 6.15
C LYS A 111 -6.14 -3.90 6.78
N ILE A 112 -6.12 -3.46 8.02
CA ILE A 112 -4.88 -3.27 8.78
C ILE A 112 -4.85 -4.31 9.90
N ASP A 113 -3.73 -5.02 10.00
CA ASP A 113 -3.36 -5.85 11.15
C ASP A 113 -2.25 -5.11 11.91
N GLU A 114 -2.61 -4.48 13.01
CA GLU A 114 -1.68 -3.69 13.81
C GLU A 114 -0.67 -4.53 14.57
N ARG A 115 -1.02 -5.76 14.92
CA ARG A 115 -0.12 -6.67 15.66
C ARG A 115 1.03 -7.12 14.77
N GLU A 116 0.71 -7.46 13.53
CA GLU A 116 1.66 -7.90 12.52
C GLU A 116 2.28 -6.73 11.75
N HIS A 117 1.81 -5.50 11.94
CA HIS A 117 2.16 -4.34 11.14
C HIS A 117 1.99 -4.58 9.63
N VAL A 118 0.84 -5.15 9.25
CA VAL A 118 0.51 -5.50 7.87
C VAL A 118 -0.74 -4.76 7.43
N VAL A 119 -0.67 -4.11 6.28
CA VAL A 119 -1.86 -3.71 5.51
C VAL A 119 -2.06 -4.70 4.37
N THR A 120 -3.28 -5.22 4.25
CA THR A 120 -3.67 -6.15 3.18
C THR A 120 -4.60 -5.42 2.22
N HIS A 121 -4.26 -5.39 0.93
CA HIS A 121 -5.10 -4.89 -0.14
C HIS A 121 -5.79 -6.08 -0.81
N THR A 122 -7.11 -6.16 -0.71
CA THR A 122 -7.93 -7.13 -1.46
C THR A 122 -8.30 -6.48 -2.79
N VAL A 123 -7.71 -6.96 -3.87
CA VAL A 123 -7.79 -6.31 -5.19
C VAL A 123 -9.13 -6.59 -5.86
N THR A 124 -9.87 -5.53 -6.20
CA THR A 124 -11.12 -5.63 -6.98
C THR A 124 -10.85 -5.59 -8.47
N GLN A 125 -9.99 -4.66 -8.93
CA GLN A 125 -9.55 -4.55 -10.32
C GLN A 125 -8.09 -4.11 -10.38
N SER A 126 -7.41 -4.52 -11.45
CA SER A 126 -5.99 -4.23 -11.65
C SER A 126 -5.64 -4.14 -13.13
N LEU A 127 -4.63 -3.32 -13.46
CA LEU A 127 -3.98 -3.33 -14.77
C LEU A 127 -3.40 -4.71 -15.10
N LEU A 128 -2.85 -5.43 -14.10
CA LEU A 128 -2.44 -6.83 -14.21
C LEU A 128 -3.61 -7.73 -13.79
N PRO A 129 -4.33 -8.37 -14.73
CA PRO A 129 -5.54 -9.14 -14.41
C PRO A 129 -5.33 -10.26 -13.39
N ASN A 130 -4.11 -10.83 -13.33
CA ASN A 130 -3.75 -11.89 -12.37
C ASN A 130 -3.86 -11.45 -10.90
N TRP A 131 -3.96 -10.16 -10.62
CA TRP A 131 -4.13 -9.66 -9.25
C TRP A 131 -5.59 -9.57 -8.82
N ILE A 132 -6.55 -9.63 -9.76
CA ILE A 132 -7.98 -9.54 -9.45
C ILE A 132 -8.38 -10.68 -8.51
N GLY A 133 -9.05 -10.34 -7.41
CA GLY A 133 -9.48 -11.29 -6.38
C GLY A 133 -8.36 -11.76 -5.43
N THR A 134 -7.12 -11.30 -5.60
CA THR A 134 -6.01 -11.68 -4.71
C THR A 134 -5.82 -10.69 -3.56
N GLU A 135 -5.05 -11.13 -2.56
CA GLU A 135 -4.61 -10.30 -1.44
C GLU A 135 -3.16 -9.88 -1.64
N GLN A 136 -2.92 -8.59 -1.61
CA GLN A 136 -1.59 -7.98 -1.68
C GLN A 136 -1.18 -7.51 -0.28
N ARG A 137 -0.46 -8.35 0.45
CA ARG A 137 0.02 -8.04 1.82
C ARG A 137 1.23 -7.11 1.74
N ARG A 138 1.28 -6.11 2.64
CA ARG A 138 2.40 -5.16 2.77
C ARG A 138 2.73 -4.99 4.23
N GLN A 139 3.96 -5.24 4.63
CA GLN A 139 4.44 -4.76 5.92
C GLN A 139 4.48 -3.24 5.88
N TYR A 140 4.00 -2.59 6.94
CA TYR A 140 4.01 -1.14 6.99
C TYR A 140 4.79 -0.60 8.18
N LYS A 141 5.28 0.61 8.01
CA LYS A 141 5.91 1.39 9.07
C LYS A 141 5.67 2.87 8.84
N PHE A 142 5.29 3.59 9.89
CA PHE A 142 5.31 5.04 9.89
C PHE A 142 6.65 5.53 10.45
N LYS A 143 7.35 6.36 9.69
CA LYS A 143 8.63 6.96 10.11
C LYS A 143 8.73 8.40 9.57
N ASN A 144 8.96 9.38 10.46
CA ASN A 144 9.11 10.79 10.10
C ASN A 144 7.95 11.33 9.24
N GLY A 145 6.71 10.98 9.59
CA GLY A 145 5.51 11.39 8.86
C GLY A 145 5.29 10.70 7.51
N LYS A 146 6.13 9.73 7.14
CA LYS A 146 6.02 8.94 5.92
C LYS A 146 5.48 7.55 6.21
N LEU A 147 4.72 7.00 5.27
CA LEU A 147 4.29 5.61 5.24
C LEU A 147 5.28 4.81 4.39
N ILE A 148 5.88 3.78 4.96
CA ILE A 148 6.76 2.84 4.27
C ILE A 148 6.00 1.54 4.11
N LEU A 149 5.87 1.06 2.87
CA LEU A 149 5.24 -0.22 2.53
C LEU A 149 6.28 -1.15 1.93
N ARG A 150 6.40 -2.35 2.49
CA ARG A 150 7.30 -3.38 2.00
C ARG A 150 6.50 -4.57 1.47
N THR A 151 6.79 -5.00 0.23
CA THR A 151 6.18 -6.19 -0.36
C THR A 151 6.80 -7.47 0.22
N PRO A 152 6.09 -8.59 0.25
CA PRO A 152 6.76 -9.89 0.23
C PRO A 152 7.56 -10.03 -1.08
N PRO A 153 8.40 -11.07 -1.23
CA PRO A 153 9.04 -11.34 -2.53
C PRO A 153 7.99 -11.56 -3.62
N ILE A 154 8.05 -10.75 -4.67
CA ILE A 154 7.16 -10.79 -5.84
C ILE A 154 7.98 -11.05 -7.10
N LEU A 155 7.37 -11.69 -8.11
CA LEU A 155 8.05 -11.99 -9.37
C LEU A 155 7.95 -10.78 -10.31
N ILE A 156 9.09 -10.20 -10.67
CA ILE A 156 9.19 -9.08 -11.62
C ILE A 156 10.30 -9.41 -12.62
N GLY A 157 9.97 -9.48 -13.91
CA GLY A 157 10.95 -9.78 -14.95
C GLY A 157 11.69 -11.11 -14.74
N GLY A 158 11.01 -12.14 -14.22
CA GLY A 158 11.61 -13.45 -13.91
C GLY A 158 12.44 -13.50 -12.62
N ARG A 159 12.58 -12.40 -11.88
CA ARG A 159 13.34 -12.31 -10.62
C ARG A 159 12.41 -12.12 -9.42
N ARG A 160 12.73 -12.76 -8.29
CA ARG A 160 12.02 -12.52 -7.02
C ARG A 160 12.61 -11.30 -6.34
N LEU A 161 11.80 -10.26 -6.23
CA LEU A 161 12.21 -8.98 -5.66
C LEU A 161 11.31 -8.58 -4.50
N THR A 162 11.89 -7.99 -3.47
CA THR A 162 11.17 -7.29 -2.40
C THR A 162 11.22 -5.80 -2.68
N GLY A 163 10.06 -5.15 -2.75
CA GLY A 163 9.96 -3.70 -2.93
C GLY A 163 9.74 -2.98 -1.60
N GLU A 164 10.46 -1.88 -1.39
CA GLU A 164 10.20 -0.92 -0.32
C GLU A 164 9.79 0.40 -0.94
N LEU A 165 8.55 0.81 -0.68
CA LEU A 165 7.94 2.02 -1.24
C LEU A 165 7.70 3.02 -0.12
N VAL A 166 8.23 4.22 -0.28
CA VAL A 166 8.10 5.32 0.68
C VAL A 166 7.09 6.33 0.17
N TRP A 167 6.10 6.63 1.00
CA TRP A 167 4.99 7.50 0.67
C TRP A 167 4.93 8.70 1.62
N GLU A 168 4.65 9.87 1.09
CA GLU A 168 4.42 11.10 1.82
C GLU A 168 2.97 11.52 1.70
N LYS A 169 2.34 11.88 2.83
CA LYS A 169 0.94 12.29 2.85
C LYS A 169 0.78 13.63 2.15
N ILE A 170 -0.15 13.69 1.18
CA ILE A 170 -0.51 14.93 0.49
C ILE A 170 -1.32 15.78 1.45
N LYS A 171 -0.89 17.01 1.69
CA LYS A 171 -1.60 17.99 2.51
C LYS A 171 -2.38 18.96 1.60
N LEU A 172 -3.53 19.43 2.07
CA LEU A 172 -4.29 20.47 1.37
C LEU A 172 -3.39 21.71 1.14
N GLY A 173 -3.33 22.20 -0.12
CA GLY A 173 -2.55 23.38 -0.49
C GLY A 173 -1.06 23.14 -0.78
N GLN A 174 -0.62 21.90 -0.94
CA GLN A 174 0.72 21.55 -1.46
C GLN A 174 0.54 20.91 -2.85
N GLU A 175 0.74 21.68 -3.90
CA GLU A 175 0.98 21.22 -5.27
C GLU A 175 2.48 20.99 -5.50
#